data_cde1ce7ebc7ec995ae8789bc6acae14f
#
_entry.id   cde1ce7ebc7ec995ae8789bc6acae14f
#
_cell.length_a   1.000
_cell.length_b   1.000
_cell.length_c   1.000
_cell.angle_alpha   90.00
_cell.angle_beta   90.00
_cell.angle_gamma   90.00
#
_symmetry.space_group_name_H-M   'P 1'
#
loop_
_entity.id
_entity.type
_entity.pdbx_description
1 polymer ?
#
loop_
_entity_poly.entity_id
_entity_poly.type
_entity_poly.pdbx_seq_one_letter_code
_entity_poly.pdbx_strand_id
1 'polypeptide(L)'
;YENYLNQLKTLSGNFTQINSKGQEASGTLQISRPGKMRLTYNPPSPLLIVANGKWLITKDREADQVDYVSLDKTPAAFILRPLVRFSGDVEVTNVLPKGETTEISLIRKEDPDSGYITLVFYDDPIALKEWRVVDGQGVETRVSLSHIQSNIPLPANLFAIESPSLIQQIF
;
A
#
# COMPACT_ATOMS: atom_id res chain seq x y z
N TYR A 1 -1.03 8.00 16.02
CA TYR A 1 -1.02 7.45 14.66
C TYR A 1 -0.12 6.22 14.54
N GLU A 2 1.08 6.28 15.09
CA GLU A 2 1.98 5.12 15.12
C GLU A 2 1.34 3.93 15.86
N ASN A 3 0.73 4.18 17.00
CA ASN A 3 0.05 3.13 17.79
C ASN A 3 -1.09 2.49 17.01
N TYR A 4 -1.87 3.30 16.30
CA TYR A 4 -2.94 2.80 15.44
C TYR A 4 -2.39 1.83 14.40
N LEU A 5 -1.34 2.23 13.67
CA LEU A 5 -0.73 1.39 12.64
C LEU A 5 -0.13 0.12 13.23
N ASN A 6 0.50 0.20 14.40
CA ASN A 6 1.11 -0.97 15.04
C ASN A 6 0.10 -1.94 15.64
N GLN A 7 -1.10 -1.48 15.97
CA GLN A 7 -2.20 -2.33 16.43
C GLN A 7 -3.01 -2.91 15.27
N LEU A 8 -2.86 -2.37 14.07
CA LEU A 8 -3.55 -2.84 12.88
C LEU A 8 -2.91 -4.14 12.40
N LYS A 9 -3.60 -5.26 12.57
CA LYS A 9 -3.12 -6.57 12.11
C LYS A 9 -3.60 -6.86 10.71
N THR A 10 -4.89 -6.71 10.48
CA THR A 10 -5.50 -6.90 9.16
C THR A 10 -6.41 -5.73 8.84
N LEU A 11 -6.58 -5.50 7.54
CA LEU A 11 -7.49 -4.49 7.03
C LEU A 11 -8.06 -5.00 5.71
N SER A 12 -9.36 -4.85 5.53
CA SER A 12 -10.05 -5.19 4.29
C SER A 12 -10.98 -4.06 3.91
N GLY A 13 -11.08 -3.74 2.63
CA GLY A 13 -11.96 -2.69 2.16
C GLY A 13 -11.86 -2.47 0.67
N ASN A 14 -12.39 -1.34 0.25
CA ASN A 14 -12.34 -0.88 -1.13
C ASN A 14 -11.34 0.26 -1.24
N PHE A 15 -10.78 0.44 -2.42
CA PHE A 15 -9.92 1.59 -2.71
C PHE A 15 -10.28 2.24 -4.03
N THR A 16 -10.01 3.53 -4.11
CA THR A 16 -9.97 4.29 -5.35
C THR A 16 -8.57 4.88 -5.48
N GLN A 17 -8.05 4.87 -6.69
CA GLN A 17 -6.69 5.33 -6.98
C GLN A 17 -6.74 6.38 -8.08
N ILE A 18 -6.03 7.47 -7.88
CA ILE A 18 -5.87 8.50 -8.90
C ILE A 18 -4.42 8.98 -8.89
N ASN A 19 -3.84 9.21 -10.05
CA ASN A 19 -2.51 9.78 -10.14
C ASN A 19 -2.57 11.21 -10.69
N SER A 20 -1.44 11.92 -10.61
CA SER A 20 -1.32 13.30 -11.06
C SER A 20 -1.48 13.47 -12.58
N LYS A 21 -1.50 12.37 -13.33
CA LYS A 21 -1.80 12.35 -14.77
C LYS A 21 -3.30 12.19 -15.07
N GLY A 22 -4.15 12.10 -14.03
CA GLY A 22 -5.58 11.94 -14.17
C GLY A 22 -6.05 10.52 -14.43
N GLN A 23 -5.17 9.53 -14.34
CA GLN A 23 -5.54 8.12 -14.48
C GLN A 23 -6.20 7.62 -13.20
N GLU A 24 -7.34 6.96 -13.34
CA GLU A 24 -8.14 6.47 -12.22
C GLU A 24 -8.29 4.96 -12.28
N ALA A 25 -8.33 4.33 -11.11
CA ALA A 25 -8.60 2.91 -10.94
C ALA A 25 -9.28 2.68 -9.60
N SER A 26 -9.88 1.52 -9.43
CA SER A 26 -10.52 1.13 -8.17
C SER A 26 -10.42 -0.38 -7.99
N GLY A 27 -10.73 -0.84 -6.80
CA GLY A 27 -10.73 -2.27 -6.52
C GLY A 27 -10.91 -2.57 -5.04
N THR A 28 -10.46 -3.76 -4.67
CA THR A 28 -10.48 -4.23 -3.28
C THR A 28 -9.08 -4.37 -2.72
N LEU A 29 -8.96 -4.15 -1.42
CA LEU A 29 -7.69 -4.16 -0.70
C LEU A 29 -7.79 -5.07 0.50
N GLN A 30 -6.77 -5.91 0.69
CA GLN A 30 -6.57 -6.64 1.93
C GLN A 30 -5.13 -6.44 2.38
N ILE A 31 -4.95 -6.18 3.68
CA ILE A 31 -3.64 -6.07 4.33
C ILE A 31 -3.58 -7.06 5.49
N SER A 32 -2.49 -7.80 5.57
CA SER A 32 -2.16 -8.63 6.73
C SER A 32 -0.74 -8.31 7.16
N ARG A 33 -0.60 -7.51 8.21
CA ARG A 33 0.71 -7.11 8.70
C ARG A 33 1.35 -8.21 9.55
N PRO A 34 2.67 -8.36 9.49
CA PRO A 34 3.59 -7.60 8.65
C PRO A 34 3.68 -8.11 7.21
N GLY A 35 3.98 -7.21 6.29
CA GLY A 35 4.51 -7.52 4.97
C GLY A 35 3.55 -7.98 3.90
N LYS A 36 2.29 -8.23 4.22
CA LYS A 36 1.34 -8.82 3.26
C LYS A 36 0.24 -7.85 2.86
N MET A 37 -0.02 -7.78 1.56
CA MET A 37 -1.05 -6.90 1.00
C MET A 37 -1.54 -7.48 -0.33
N ARG A 38 -2.79 -7.26 -0.64
CA ARG A 38 -3.37 -7.59 -1.94
C ARG A 38 -4.23 -6.44 -2.43
N LEU A 39 -3.96 -5.98 -3.65
CA LEU A 39 -4.78 -5.02 -4.39
C LEU A 39 -5.33 -5.72 -5.61
N THR A 40 -6.64 -5.89 -5.68
CA THR A 40 -7.32 -6.48 -6.83
C THR A 40 -8.06 -5.37 -7.56
N TYR A 41 -7.61 -5.04 -8.76
CA TYR A 41 -8.18 -3.95 -9.53
C TYR A 41 -9.42 -4.40 -10.28
N ASN A 42 -10.43 -3.54 -10.32
CA ASN A 42 -11.66 -3.76 -11.08
C ASN A 42 -11.44 -3.54 -12.58
N PRO A 43 -12.19 -4.24 -13.45
CA PRO A 43 -12.15 -3.94 -14.87
C PRO A 43 -12.45 -2.46 -15.15
N PRO A 44 -11.86 -1.85 -16.18
CA PRO A 44 -11.05 -2.48 -17.23
C PRO A 44 -9.59 -2.75 -16.85
N SER A 45 -9.14 -2.40 -15.65
CA SER A 45 -7.75 -2.66 -15.25
C SER A 45 -7.52 -4.16 -15.03
N PRO A 46 -6.49 -4.75 -15.66
CA PRO A 46 -6.16 -6.15 -15.46
C PRO A 46 -5.23 -6.41 -14.28
N LEU A 47 -4.91 -5.39 -13.50
CA LEU A 47 -3.85 -5.48 -12.50
C LEU A 47 -4.27 -6.23 -11.24
N LEU A 48 -3.32 -6.98 -10.72
CA LEU A 48 -3.34 -7.60 -9.40
C LEU A 48 -1.97 -7.34 -8.78
N ILE A 49 -1.95 -6.73 -7.59
CA ILE A 49 -0.70 -6.44 -6.87
C ILE A 49 -0.73 -7.18 -5.55
N VAL A 50 0.32 -7.94 -5.26
CA VAL A 50 0.45 -8.70 -4.02
C VAL A 50 1.82 -8.46 -3.40
N ALA A 51 1.82 -8.09 -2.12
CA ALA A 51 3.02 -8.12 -1.28
C ALA A 51 2.98 -9.40 -0.45
N ASN A 52 4.06 -10.19 -0.49
CA ASN A 52 4.13 -11.48 0.20
C ASN A 52 5.09 -11.49 1.40
N GLY A 53 5.55 -10.32 1.82
CA GLY A 53 6.54 -10.16 2.90
C GLY A 53 7.95 -9.90 2.38
N LYS A 54 8.26 -10.29 1.17
CA LYS A 54 9.59 -10.15 0.56
C LYS A 54 9.53 -9.39 -0.76
N TRP A 55 8.55 -9.70 -1.58
CA TRP A 55 8.38 -9.14 -2.92
C TRP A 55 7.08 -8.37 -3.02
N LEU A 56 7.09 -7.31 -3.81
CA LEU A 56 5.89 -6.71 -4.37
C LEU A 56 5.73 -7.25 -5.78
N ILE A 57 4.65 -7.99 -6.01
CA ILE A 57 4.40 -8.70 -7.25
C ILE A 57 3.26 -8.02 -7.99
N THR A 58 3.53 -7.59 -9.21
CA THR A 58 2.50 -6.98 -10.06
C THR A 58 2.19 -7.94 -11.19
N LYS A 59 0.95 -8.38 -11.28
CA LYS A 59 0.47 -9.28 -12.32
C LYS A 59 -0.50 -8.56 -13.24
N ASP A 60 -0.25 -8.62 -14.55
CA ASP A 60 -1.23 -8.26 -15.57
C ASP A 60 -1.98 -9.53 -15.96
N ARG A 61 -3.27 -9.62 -15.58
CA ARG A 61 -4.06 -10.84 -15.77
C ARG A 61 -4.45 -11.10 -17.22
N GLU A 62 -4.47 -10.05 -18.07
CA GLU A 62 -4.76 -10.21 -19.50
C GLU A 62 -3.51 -10.63 -20.27
N ALA A 63 -2.38 -9.98 -20.01
CA ALA A 63 -1.12 -10.27 -20.70
C ALA A 63 -0.37 -11.43 -20.09
N ASP A 64 -0.82 -11.93 -18.93
CA ASP A 64 -0.17 -12.99 -18.14
C ASP A 64 1.30 -12.69 -17.84
N GLN A 65 1.59 -11.39 -17.58
CA GLN A 65 2.92 -10.92 -17.22
C GLN A 65 3.00 -10.70 -15.73
N VAL A 66 4.13 -11.07 -15.14
CA VAL A 66 4.39 -10.95 -13.71
C VAL A 66 5.72 -10.24 -13.51
N ASP A 67 5.69 -9.14 -12.74
CA ASP A 67 6.88 -8.38 -12.38
C ASP A 67 7.10 -8.46 -10.87
N TYR A 68 8.36 -8.55 -10.46
CA TYR A 68 8.76 -8.65 -9.06
C TYR A 68 9.67 -7.48 -8.71
N VAL A 69 9.36 -6.81 -7.59
CA VAL A 69 10.21 -5.76 -7.01
C VAL A 69 10.41 -6.11 -5.55
N SER A 70 11.61 -5.88 -5.02
CA SER A 70 11.85 -6.05 -3.59
C SER A 70 10.89 -5.13 -2.82
N LEU A 71 10.15 -5.70 -1.87
CA LEU A 71 9.16 -4.95 -1.08
C LEU A 71 9.80 -3.77 -0.36
N ASP A 72 11.01 -3.95 0.18
CA ASP A 72 11.71 -2.91 0.94
C ASP A 72 12.04 -1.66 0.12
N LYS A 73 12.03 -1.77 -1.20
CA LYS A 73 12.30 -0.64 -2.09
C LYS A 73 11.05 0.12 -2.49
N THR A 74 9.89 -0.30 -2.02
CA THR A 74 8.62 0.33 -2.37
C THR A 74 8.10 1.17 -1.22
N PRO A 75 7.40 2.29 -1.49
CA PRO A 75 6.79 3.10 -0.43
C PRO A 75 5.74 2.35 0.38
N ALA A 76 5.04 1.39 -0.23
CA ALA A 76 4.03 0.58 0.46
C ALA A 76 4.64 -0.23 1.62
N ALA A 77 5.92 -0.58 1.56
CA ALA A 77 6.61 -1.31 2.62
C ALA A 77 6.54 -0.60 3.97
N PHE A 78 6.43 0.73 3.96
CA PHE A 78 6.43 1.50 5.20
C PHE A 78 5.30 1.07 6.14
N ILE A 79 4.05 1.04 5.66
CA ILE A 79 2.90 0.67 6.50
C ILE A 79 2.84 -0.82 6.79
N LEU A 80 3.57 -1.63 6.04
CA LEU A 80 3.62 -3.09 6.21
C LEU A 80 4.75 -3.56 7.11
N ARG A 81 5.59 -2.67 7.62
CA ARG A 81 6.68 -3.03 8.54
C ARG A 81 6.16 -3.70 9.79
N PRO A 82 6.93 -4.65 10.40
CA PRO A 82 6.55 -5.24 11.67
C PRO A 82 6.35 -4.20 12.77
N LEU A 83 7.18 -3.15 12.76
CA LEU A 83 7.06 -2.01 13.66
C LEU A 83 7.14 -0.73 12.85
N VAL A 84 6.07 0.06 12.89
CA VAL A 84 6.01 1.36 12.20
C VAL A 84 6.44 2.45 13.17
N ARG A 85 7.45 3.22 12.77
CA ARG A 85 7.92 4.41 13.49
C ARG A 85 8.06 5.57 12.52
N PHE A 86 7.67 6.76 12.97
CA PHE A 86 7.85 8.00 12.20
C PHE A 86 9.21 8.63 12.49
N SER A 87 10.21 7.80 12.74
CA SER A 87 11.58 8.19 13.09
C SER A 87 12.53 7.08 12.64
N GLY A 88 13.80 7.21 12.98
CA GLY A 88 14.82 6.24 12.57
C GLY A 88 15.30 6.51 11.15
N ASP A 89 14.98 5.62 10.22
CA ASP A 89 15.36 5.75 8.81
C ASP A 89 14.46 6.69 8.01
N VAL A 90 13.36 7.15 8.61
CA VAL A 90 12.44 8.10 8.02
C VAL A 90 12.39 9.38 8.85
N GLU A 91 11.96 10.46 8.23
CA GLU A 91 11.79 11.75 8.87
C GLU A 91 10.42 12.31 8.51
N VAL A 92 9.70 12.81 9.52
CA VAL A 92 8.47 13.55 9.32
C VAL A 92 8.82 14.93 8.79
N THR A 93 8.36 15.27 7.58
CA THR A 93 8.61 16.55 6.95
C THR A 93 7.46 17.53 7.14
N ASN A 94 6.25 17.02 7.37
CA ASN A 94 5.08 17.84 7.52
C ASN A 94 4.01 17.13 8.33
N VAL A 95 3.32 17.87 9.19
CA VAL A 95 2.10 17.44 9.89
C VAL A 95 1.07 18.52 9.67
N LEU A 96 -0.01 18.20 8.96
CA LEU A 96 -1.00 19.17 8.54
C LEU A 96 -2.41 18.75 9.00
N PRO A 97 -2.91 19.31 10.11
CA PRO A 97 -4.31 19.12 10.50
C PRO A 97 -5.25 19.82 9.51
N LYS A 98 -6.30 19.10 9.09
CA LYS A 98 -7.32 19.62 8.18
C LYS A 98 -8.72 19.23 8.67
N GLY A 99 -9.25 19.95 9.64
CA GLY A 99 -10.57 19.66 10.18
C GLY A 99 -10.61 18.29 10.88
N GLU A 100 -11.27 17.32 10.27
CA GLU A 100 -11.44 15.98 10.86
C GLU A 100 -10.30 15.02 10.55
N THR A 101 -9.31 15.45 9.77
CA THR A 101 -8.19 14.63 9.33
C THR A 101 -6.85 15.29 9.63
N THR A 102 -5.80 14.49 9.64
CA THR A 102 -4.41 14.96 9.73
C THR A 102 -3.58 14.25 8.68
N GLU A 103 -2.76 15.01 7.97
CA GLU A 103 -1.82 14.51 6.96
C GLU A 103 -0.41 14.50 7.55
N ILE A 104 0.26 13.37 7.45
CA ILE A 104 1.64 13.20 7.92
C ILE A 104 2.50 12.78 6.74
N SER A 105 3.50 13.60 6.40
CA SER A 105 4.41 13.35 5.28
C SER A 105 5.77 12.90 5.79
N LEU A 106 6.35 11.91 5.13
CA LEU A 106 7.58 11.24 5.54
C LEU A 106 8.51 11.07 4.33
N ILE A 107 9.81 11.24 4.57
CA ILE A 107 10.87 10.94 3.60
C ILE A 107 11.83 9.91 4.17
N ARG A 108 12.59 9.25 3.30
CA ARG A 108 13.73 8.44 3.70
C ARG A 108 14.93 9.36 3.92
N LYS A 109 15.57 9.25 5.08
CA LYS A 109 16.74 10.06 5.41
C LYS A 109 17.92 9.79 4.47
N GLU A 110 18.10 8.53 4.06
CA GLU A 110 19.20 8.12 3.20
C GLU A 110 19.03 8.56 1.74
N ASP A 111 17.77 8.77 1.32
CA ASP A 111 17.48 9.12 -0.07
C ASP A 111 16.25 10.06 -0.12
N PRO A 112 16.42 11.31 0.35
CA PRO A 112 15.29 12.25 0.43
C PRO A 112 14.73 12.66 -0.93
N ASP A 113 15.49 12.49 -2.00
CA ASP A 113 15.07 12.85 -3.35
C ASP A 113 14.33 11.72 -4.07
N SER A 114 14.24 10.53 -3.47
CA SER A 114 13.54 9.38 -4.07
C SER A 114 12.02 9.51 -4.06
N GLY A 115 11.50 10.54 -3.39
CA GLY A 115 10.07 10.79 -3.22
C GLY A 115 9.66 10.77 -1.76
N TYR A 116 8.35 10.81 -1.52
CA TYR A 116 7.82 10.79 -0.15
C TYR A 116 6.45 10.14 -0.10
N ILE A 117 6.05 9.77 1.10
CA ILE A 117 4.71 9.23 1.37
C ILE A 117 3.97 10.19 2.32
N THR A 118 2.69 10.40 2.06
CA THR A 118 1.80 11.10 2.97
C THR A 118 0.71 10.14 3.42
N LEU A 119 0.58 10.00 4.74
CA LEU A 119 -0.50 9.21 5.34
C LEU A 119 -1.57 10.18 5.84
N VAL A 120 -2.82 9.91 5.50
CA VAL A 120 -3.95 10.72 5.91
C VAL A 120 -4.81 9.89 6.87
N PHE A 121 -5.03 10.42 8.06
CA PHE A 121 -5.80 9.77 9.12
C PHE A 121 -7.04 10.58 9.45
N TYR A 122 -8.16 9.90 9.71
CA TYR A 122 -9.21 10.49 10.54
C TYR A 122 -8.68 10.63 11.97
N ASP A 123 -9.11 11.67 12.68
CA ASP A 123 -8.61 11.95 14.03
C ASP A 123 -9.49 11.38 15.14
N ASP A 124 -10.80 11.23 14.91
CA ASP A 124 -11.72 10.78 15.94
C ASP A 124 -12.84 9.91 15.37
N PRO A 125 -12.74 8.57 15.51
CA PRO A 125 -11.57 7.82 16.00
C PRO A 125 -10.43 7.82 14.98
N ILE A 126 -9.20 7.59 15.45
CA ILE A 126 -8.05 7.51 14.57
C ILE A 126 -8.20 6.31 13.64
N ALA A 127 -8.14 6.56 12.33
CA ALA A 127 -8.23 5.52 11.31
C ALA A 127 -7.54 6.00 10.03
N LEU A 128 -6.89 5.08 9.33
CA LEU A 128 -6.27 5.39 8.05
C LEU A 128 -7.35 5.65 7.00
N LYS A 129 -7.26 6.81 6.36
CA LYS A 129 -8.19 7.24 5.31
C LYS A 129 -7.61 7.05 3.92
N GLU A 130 -6.33 7.40 3.76
CA GLU A 130 -5.72 7.53 2.45
C GLU A 130 -4.20 7.52 2.60
N TRP A 131 -3.50 7.10 1.56
CA TRP A 131 -2.08 7.42 1.43
C TRP A 131 -1.80 7.99 0.05
N ARG A 132 -0.76 8.81 -0.02
CA ARG A 132 -0.26 9.42 -1.25
C ARG A 132 1.21 9.12 -1.37
N VAL A 133 1.62 8.69 -2.54
CA VAL A 133 3.03 8.44 -2.84
C VAL A 133 3.45 9.37 -3.95
N VAL A 134 4.52 10.12 -3.72
CA VAL A 134 5.16 10.93 -4.76
C VAL A 134 6.50 10.28 -5.06
N ASP A 135 6.72 9.91 -6.32
CA ASP A 135 7.98 9.29 -6.74
C ASP A 135 9.07 10.33 -7.02
N GLY A 136 10.29 9.88 -7.34
CA GLY A 136 11.41 10.77 -7.61
C GLY A 136 11.23 11.68 -8.82
N GLN A 137 10.26 11.41 -9.67
CA GLN A 137 9.91 12.24 -10.83
C GLN A 137 8.77 13.19 -10.55
N GLY A 138 8.23 13.20 -9.33
CA GLY A 138 7.15 14.08 -8.92
C GLY A 138 5.76 13.57 -9.26
N VAL A 139 5.61 12.34 -9.72
CA VAL A 139 4.29 11.75 -10.00
C VAL A 139 3.65 11.31 -8.70
N GLU A 140 2.48 11.85 -8.39
CA GLU A 140 1.70 11.49 -7.22
C GLU A 140 0.69 10.40 -7.56
N THR A 141 0.60 9.40 -6.70
CA THR A 141 -0.46 8.39 -6.71
C THR A 141 -1.17 8.44 -5.38
N ARG A 142 -2.48 8.63 -5.42
CA ARG A 142 -3.35 8.71 -4.23
C ARG A 142 -4.24 7.49 -4.17
N VAL A 143 -4.22 6.81 -3.02
CA VAL A 143 -5.09 5.65 -2.75
C VAL A 143 -5.99 6.00 -1.59
N SER A 144 -7.29 6.09 -1.87
CA SER A 144 -8.32 6.42 -0.87
C SER A 144 -9.09 5.16 -0.50
N LEU A 145 -9.33 4.98 0.80
CA LEU A 145 -9.94 3.77 1.36
C LEU A 145 -11.40 4.02 1.73
N SER A 146 -12.23 3.00 1.57
CA SER A 146 -13.65 3.02 1.97
C SER A 146 -14.11 1.63 2.38
N HIS A 147 -15.22 1.58 3.14
CA HIS A 147 -15.83 0.33 3.61
C HIS A 147 -14.82 -0.57 4.34
N ILE A 148 -14.05 0.05 5.25
CA ILE A 148 -12.94 -0.61 5.92
C ILE A 148 -13.42 -1.48 7.07
N GLN A 149 -12.87 -2.71 7.14
CA GLN A 149 -12.98 -3.61 8.27
C GLN A 149 -11.56 -3.90 8.78
N SER A 150 -11.33 -3.66 10.06
CA SER A 150 -10.02 -3.82 10.68
C SER A 150 -9.98 -5.04 11.58
N ASN A 151 -8.82 -5.71 11.62
CA ASN A 151 -8.53 -6.82 12.54
C ASN A 151 -9.52 -7.98 12.42
N ILE A 152 -9.94 -8.28 11.19
CA ILE A 152 -10.74 -9.46 10.86
C ILE A 152 -9.84 -10.57 10.34
N PRO A 153 -10.25 -11.86 10.48
CA PRO A 153 -9.47 -12.95 9.89
C PRO A 153 -9.43 -12.86 8.37
N LEU A 154 -8.26 -13.10 7.78
CA LEU A 154 -8.07 -13.15 6.33
C LEU A 154 -7.39 -14.46 5.95
N PRO A 155 -7.83 -15.13 4.86
CA PRO A 155 -7.16 -16.34 4.38
C PRO A 155 -5.73 -16.08 3.94
N ALA A 156 -4.81 -16.97 4.31
CA ALA A 156 -3.40 -16.79 3.95
C ALA A 156 -3.14 -16.86 2.43
N ASN A 157 -3.97 -17.60 1.69
CA ASN A 157 -3.83 -17.75 0.25
C ASN A 157 -4.11 -16.47 -0.55
N LEU A 158 -4.72 -15.43 0.07
CA LEU A 158 -4.90 -14.14 -0.58
C LEU A 158 -3.57 -13.52 -1.02
N PHE A 159 -2.48 -13.83 -0.32
CA PHE A 159 -1.19 -13.19 -0.50
C PHE A 159 -0.20 -14.06 -1.28
N ALA A 160 -0.70 -15.04 -2.00
CA ALA A 160 0.08 -15.87 -2.89
C ALA A 160 -0.31 -15.58 -4.34
N ILE A 161 0.70 -15.54 -5.22
CA ILE A 161 0.50 -15.47 -6.66
C ILE A 161 1.25 -16.67 -7.28
N GLU A 162 0.53 -17.46 -8.07
CA GLU A 162 1.14 -18.51 -8.85
C GLU A 162 1.70 -17.92 -10.14
N SER A 163 2.96 -18.23 -10.42
CA SER A 163 3.60 -17.88 -11.68
C SER A 163 3.23 -18.90 -12.76
N PRO A 164 2.90 -18.46 -14.00
CA PRO A 164 2.67 -19.39 -15.10
C PRO A 164 3.82 -20.37 -15.34
N SER A 165 5.06 -19.90 -15.11
CA SER A 165 6.24 -20.74 -15.25
C SER A 165 6.28 -21.90 -14.23
N LEU A 166 5.74 -21.69 -13.03
CA LEU A 166 5.63 -22.75 -12.02
C LEU A 166 4.63 -23.83 -12.44
N ILE A 167 3.49 -23.43 -13.01
CA ILE A 167 2.49 -24.34 -13.51
C ILE A 167 3.04 -25.19 -14.65
N GLN A 168 3.82 -24.57 -15.54
CA GLN A 168 4.46 -25.26 -16.66
C GLN A 168 5.50 -26.28 -16.20
N GLN A 169 6.18 -26.01 -15.09
CA GLN A 169 7.17 -26.94 -14.53
C GLN A 169 6.54 -28.18 -13.88
N ILE A 170 5.31 -28.05 -13.40
CA ILE A 170 4.58 -29.15 -12.77
C ILE A 170 4.01 -30.11 -13.81
N PHE A 171 3.68 -29.62 -14.97
CA PHE A 171 3.10 -30.35 -16.08
C PHE A 171 4.10 -30.55 -17.24
#